data_96098263e0665aeef7445498cd4fbdbf
#
_entry.id   96098263e0665aeef7445498cd4fbdbf
#
_cell.length_a   1.000
_cell.length_b   1.000
_cell.length_c   1.000
_cell.angle_alpha   90.00
_cell.angle_beta   90.00
_cell.angle_gamma   90.00
#
_symmetry.space_group_name_H-M   'P 1'
#
loop_
_entity.id
_entity.type
_entity.pdbx_description
1 polymer ?
#
loop_
_entity_poly.entity_id
_entity_poly.type
_entity_poly.pdbx_seq_one_letter_code
_entity_poly.pdbx_strand_id
1 'polypeptide(L)'
;MKKILFVAVLAVASLAVYAQPRAIGGRLGYGIEFSYEHGFGESNMLSIDAGVPTLFINNDFAGEAVVTYDWINPFGADFSKVWSHKGEWNWYLGVGAGAGFHTWHLKAADTYLGWDDHIFVGVAGRVGVEYNFWFPLQLSVDWRPLIGPQFYNFRDTDGVSHPSPHENKVDFNTNGLYMGGVSLAVRYKF
;
A
#
# COMPACT_ATOMS: atom_id res chain seq x y z
N MET A 1 25.72 -13.76 -0.30
CA MET A 1 24.51 -12.93 -0.32
C MET A 1 23.79 -12.95 -1.69
N LYS A 2 24.46 -12.69 -2.85
CA LYS A 2 23.81 -12.70 -4.17
C LYS A 2 23.13 -14.05 -4.52
N LYS A 3 23.74 -15.18 -4.14
CA LYS A 3 23.17 -16.53 -4.37
C LYS A 3 21.91 -16.82 -3.55
N ILE A 4 21.84 -16.30 -2.32
CA ILE A 4 20.66 -16.46 -1.44
C ILE A 4 19.49 -15.63 -2.00
N LEU A 5 19.78 -14.42 -2.48
CA LEU A 5 18.77 -13.57 -3.13
C LEU A 5 18.23 -14.23 -4.40
N PHE A 6 19.09 -14.83 -5.21
CA PHE A 6 18.70 -15.54 -6.43
C PHE A 6 17.83 -16.78 -6.13
N VAL A 7 18.17 -17.55 -5.10
CA VAL A 7 17.37 -18.70 -4.65
C VAL A 7 16.03 -18.23 -4.10
N ALA A 8 15.98 -17.14 -3.33
CA ALA A 8 14.74 -16.57 -2.84
C ALA A 8 13.83 -16.10 -3.98
N VAL A 9 14.39 -15.43 -5.00
CA VAL A 9 13.64 -15.01 -6.20
C VAL A 9 13.12 -16.23 -6.97
N LEU A 10 13.92 -17.29 -7.15
CA LEU A 10 13.48 -18.53 -7.80
C LEU A 10 12.42 -19.27 -6.98
N ALA A 11 12.51 -19.27 -5.66
CA ALA A 11 11.50 -19.88 -4.79
C ALA A 11 10.17 -19.12 -4.89
N VAL A 12 10.20 -17.79 -4.94
CA VAL A 12 9.00 -16.97 -5.16
C VAL A 12 8.44 -17.19 -6.57
N ALA A 13 9.30 -17.30 -7.59
CA ALA A 13 8.88 -17.56 -8.96
C ALA A 13 8.28 -18.97 -9.14
N SER A 14 8.74 -19.98 -8.38
CA SER A 14 8.21 -21.34 -8.46
C SER A 14 6.82 -21.50 -7.81
N LEU A 15 6.43 -20.60 -6.90
CA LEU A 15 5.06 -20.54 -6.37
C LEU A 15 4.06 -20.04 -7.43
N ALA A 16 4.55 -19.51 -8.55
CA ALA A 16 3.77 -18.95 -9.64
C ALA A 16 3.15 -20.00 -10.60
N VAL A 17 3.40 -21.29 -10.42
CA VAL A 17 3.06 -22.32 -11.41
C VAL A 17 1.63 -22.86 -11.31
N TYR A 18 0.92 -22.59 -10.22
CA TYR A 18 -0.49 -22.97 -10.12
C TYR A 18 -1.35 -21.84 -10.68
N ALA A 19 -2.32 -22.20 -11.53
CA ALA A 19 -3.28 -21.27 -12.13
C ALA A 19 -4.22 -20.69 -11.05
N GLN A 20 -3.68 -19.82 -10.20
CA GLN A 20 -4.44 -19.09 -9.19
C GLN A 20 -4.80 -17.72 -9.78
N PRO A 21 -5.98 -17.18 -9.46
CA PRO A 21 -6.38 -15.87 -9.94
C PRO A 21 -5.36 -14.81 -9.50
N ARG A 22 -4.93 -14.03 -10.46
CA ARG A 22 -3.99 -12.93 -10.24
C ARG A 22 -4.58 -11.67 -10.82
N ALA A 23 -4.35 -10.57 -10.15
CA ALA A 23 -4.80 -9.28 -10.63
C ALA A 23 -3.67 -8.25 -10.50
N ILE A 24 -3.57 -7.38 -11.50
CA ILE A 24 -2.59 -6.31 -11.57
C ILE A 24 -3.26 -5.02 -11.99
N GLY A 25 -2.89 -3.91 -11.39
CA GLY A 25 -3.52 -2.64 -11.73
C GLY A 25 -3.01 -1.45 -10.96
N GLY A 26 -3.85 -0.46 -10.84
CA GLY A 26 -3.61 0.76 -10.10
C GLY A 26 -4.57 0.94 -8.94
N ARG A 27 -4.11 1.61 -7.91
CA ARG A 27 -4.87 2.00 -6.73
C ARG A 27 -4.72 3.51 -6.53
N LEU A 28 -5.85 4.18 -6.34
CA LEU A 28 -5.94 5.64 -6.17
C LEU A 28 -6.62 5.93 -4.83
N GLY A 29 -6.00 6.75 -4.02
CA GLY A 29 -6.52 7.16 -2.72
C GLY A 29 -5.71 8.33 -2.17
N TYR A 30 -5.01 8.10 -1.08
CA TYR A 30 -4.04 9.07 -0.56
C TYR A 30 -2.88 9.33 -1.54
N GLY A 31 -2.62 8.38 -2.44
CA GLY A 31 -1.61 8.43 -3.46
C GLY A 31 -2.00 7.66 -4.71
N ILE A 32 -1.01 7.43 -5.55
CA ILE A 32 -1.09 6.58 -6.73
C ILE A 32 -0.19 5.38 -6.47
N GLU A 33 -0.76 4.19 -6.49
CA GLU A 33 -0.05 2.97 -6.22
C GLU A 33 -0.24 1.97 -7.36
N PHE A 34 0.81 1.25 -7.67
CA PHE A 34 0.75 -0.02 -8.36
C PHE A 34 0.20 -1.07 -7.39
N SER A 35 -0.70 -1.92 -7.87
CA SER A 35 -1.35 -2.93 -7.05
C SER A 35 -1.27 -4.29 -7.73
N TYR A 36 -0.80 -5.29 -6.98
CA TYR A 36 -0.76 -6.68 -7.38
C TYR A 36 -1.46 -7.55 -6.35
N GLU A 37 -2.33 -8.44 -6.80
CA GLU A 37 -3.00 -9.42 -5.96
C GLU A 37 -2.71 -10.83 -6.44
N HIS A 38 -2.42 -11.72 -5.50
CA HIS A 38 -2.20 -13.14 -5.74
C HIS A 38 -3.15 -13.96 -4.87
N GLY A 39 -4.08 -14.68 -5.50
CA GLY A 39 -5.02 -15.55 -4.80
C GLY A 39 -4.35 -16.83 -4.29
N PHE A 40 -4.72 -17.27 -3.09
CA PHE A 40 -4.40 -18.58 -2.53
C PHE A 40 -5.69 -19.36 -2.34
N GLY A 41 -6.11 -20.07 -3.36
CA GLY A 41 -7.43 -20.70 -3.41
C GLY A 41 -8.54 -19.67 -3.59
N GLU A 42 -9.73 -19.96 -3.07
CA GLU A 42 -10.93 -19.15 -3.27
C GLU A 42 -11.14 -18.09 -2.18
N SER A 43 -10.48 -18.21 -1.04
CA SER A 43 -10.81 -17.44 0.16
C SER A 43 -9.68 -16.55 0.68
N ASN A 44 -8.51 -16.58 0.06
CA ASN A 44 -7.37 -15.83 0.56
C ASN A 44 -6.59 -15.20 -0.58
N MET A 45 -6.02 -14.03 -0.33
CA MET A 45 -5.13 -13.36 -1.26
C MET A 45 -3.97 -12.66 -0.54
N LEU A 46 -2.86 -12.53 -1.23
CA LEU A 46 -1.76 -11.64 -0.88
C LEU A 46 -1.87 -10.40 -1.77
N SER A 47 -1.92 -9.25 -1.17
CA SER A 47 -1.88 -7.97 -1.89
C SER A 47 -0.56 -7.28 -1.66
N ILE A 48 0.01 -6.74 -2.73
CA ILE A 48 1.24 -5.94 -2.71
C ILE A 48 0.92 -4.63 -3.41
N ASP A 49 0.94 -3.55 -2.67
CA ASP A 49 0.71 -2.21 -3.17
C ASP A 49 1.99 -1.39 -2.97
N ALA A 50 2.42 -0.68 -4.01
CA ALA A 50 3.60 0.18 -3.93
C ALA A 50 3.40 1.43 -4.78
N GLY A 51 3.75 2.58 -4.24
CA GLY A 51 3.51 3.82 -4.94
C GLY A 51 3.98 5.06 -4.21
N VAL A 52 3.35 6.15 -4.56
CA VAL A 52 3.74 7.48 -4.13
C VAL A 52 2.53 8.21 -3.57
N PRO A 53 2.60 8.74 -2.35
CA PRO A 53 1.55 9.61 -1.83
C PRO A 53 1.46 10.90 -2.65
N THR A 54 0.26 11.45 -2.80
CA THR A 54 -0.02 12.60 -3.67
C THR A 54 0.55 13.94 -3.18
N LEU A 55 1.30 13.96 -2.10
CA LEU A 55 1.93 15.17 -1.56
C LEU A 55 3.07 15.74 -2.42
N PHE A 56 3.28 15.21 -3.64
CA PHE A 56 4.30 15.68 -4.60
C PHE A 56 4.13 17.10 -5.13
N ILE A 57 3.10 17.81 -4.74
CA ILE A 57 2.80 19.13 -5.31
C ILE A 57 3.89 20.18 -4.99
N ASN A 58 4.80 19.88 -4.06
CA ASN A 58 5.78 20.86 -3.54
C ASN A 58 7.26 20.41 -3.61
N ASN A 59 7.68 19.60 -4.57
CA ASN A 59 9.04 19.05 -4.66
C ASN A 59 9.45 18.07 -3.54
N ASP A 60 8.53 17.57 -2.76
CA ASP A 60 8.80 16.55 -1.78
C ASP A 60 8.86 15.18 -2.47
N PHE A 61 9.72 14.30 -1.99
CA PHE A 61 9.85 12.95 -2.53
C PHE A 61 9.40 11.93 -1.48
N ALA A 62 8.48 11.06 -1.86
CA ALA A 62 7.96 10.05 -0.95
C ALA A 62 7.64 8.75 -1.68
N GLY A 63 7.68 7.65 -0.94
CA GLY A 63 7.31 6.34 -1.44
C GLY A 63 6.78 5.45 -0.31
N GLU A 64 5.87 4.57 -0.66
CA GLU A 64 5.28 3.61 0.27
C GLU A 64 5.14 2.25 -0.41
N ALA A 65 5.35 1.19 0.35
CA ALA A 65 5.04 -0.17 -0.05
C ALA A 65 4.35 -0.90 1.11
N VAL A 66 3.26 -1.59 0.80
CA VAL A 66 2.47 -2.34 1.78
C VAL A 66 2.17 -3.72 1.24
N VAL A 67 2.28 -4.73 2.10
CA VAL A 67 1.91 -6.10 1.82
C VAL A 67 0.85 -6.51 2.83
N THR A 68 -0.29 -7.03 2.35
CA THR A 68 -1.35 -7.56 3.21
C THR A 68 -1.72 -8.99 2.81
N TYR A 69 -2.07 -9.78 3.80
CA TYR A 69 -2.75 -11.06 3.63
C TYR A 69 -4.22 -10.89 3.98
N ASP A 70 -5.09 -11.13 3.01
CA ASP A 70 -6.49 -10.80 3.08
C ASP A 70 -7.34 -12.06 2.99
N TRP A 71 -8.39 -12.15 3.82
CA TRP A 71 -9.43 -13.17 3.77
C TRP A 71 -10.62 -12.64 2.98
N ILE A 72 -10.95 -13.34 1.89
CA ILE A 72 -12.02 -12.98 0.96
C ILE A 72 -13.27 -13.75 1.33
N ASN A 73 -14.39 -13.04 1.38
CA ASN A 73 -15.70 -13.60 1.68
C ASN A 73 -16.71 -13.13 0.63
N PRO A 74 -17.45 -14.03 -0.01
CA PRO A 74 -18.50 -13.63 -0.94
C PRO A 74 -19.66 -12.99 -0.18
N PHE A 75 -20.27 -11.99 -0.78
CA PHE A 75 -21.58 -11.52 -0.32
C PHE A 75 -22.63 -12.60 -0.58
N GLY A 76 -23.62 -12.71 0.32
CA GLY A 76 -24.68 -13.71 0.20
C GLY A 76 -25.41 -13.62 -1.13
N ALA A 77 -25.93 -14.77 -1.60
CA ALA A 77 -26.59 -14.91 -2.90
C ALA A 77 -27.73 -13.91 -3.13
N ASP A 78 -28.41 -13.47 -2.09
CA ASP A 78 -29.52 -12.51 -2.21
C ASP A 78 -29.04 -11.10 -2.52
N PHE A 79 -27.88 -10.69 -1.97
CA PHE A 79 -27.26 -9.41 -2.31
C PHE A 79 -26.79 -9.43 -3.76
N SER A 80 -26.13 -10.49 -4.19
CA SER A 80 -25.61 -10.64 -5.54
C SER A 80 -26.73 -10.63 -6.60
N LYS A 81 -27.90 -11.18 -6.32
CA LYS A 81 -29.05 -11.15 -7.25
C LYS A 81 -29.59 -9.75 -7.52
N VAL A 82 -29.53 -8.86 -6.55
CA VAL A 82 -30.06 -7.50 -6.67
C VAL A 82 -29.06 -6.56 -7.34
N TRP A 83 -27.77 -6.71 -7.04
CA TRP A 83 -26.73 -5.76 -7.42
C TRP A 83 -25.75 -6.26 -8.48
N SER A 84 -25.85 -7.52 -8.91
CA SER A 84 -24.93 -8.12 -9.85
C SER A 84 -25.67 -8.92 -10.91
N HIS A 85 -25.66 -8.45 -12.16
CA HIS A 85 -26.26 -9.19 -13.26
C HIS A 85 -25.30 -10.22 -13.86
N LYS A 86 -24.00 -9.99 -13.81
CA LYS A 86 -22.96 -10.84 -14.43
C LYS A 86 -21.61 -10.67 -13.75
N GLY A 87 -21.53 -10.68 -12.44
CA GLY A 87 -20.30 -10.54 -11.68
C GLY A 87 -20.49 -10.97 -10.25
N GLU A 88 -19.46 -10.85 -9.44
CA GLU A 88 -19.44 -11.29 -8.06
C GLU A 88 -18.98 -10.19 -7.14
N TRP A 89 -19.71 -10.00 -6.04
CA TRP A 89 -19.33 -9.12 -4.96
C TRP A 89 -18.66 -9.90 -3.84
N ASN A 90 -17.49 -9.45 -3.43
CA ASN A 90 -16.80 -9.96 -2.26
C ASN A 90 -16.47 -8.81 -1.30
N TRP A 91 -16.36 -9.14 -0.03
CA TRP A 91 -15.72 -8.30 0.96
C TRP A 91 -14.49 -9.01 1.49
N TYR A 92 -13.51 -8.25 1.96
CA TYR A 92 -12.30 -8.82 2.50
C TYR A 92 -11.82 -8.05 3.72
N LEU A 93 -11.13 -8.77 4.57
CA LEU A 93 -10.43 -8.25 5.75
C LEU A 93 -9.02 -8.79 5.73
N GLY A 94 -8.04 -7.93 6.00
CA GLY A 94 -6.64 -8.33 5.96
C GLY A 94 -5.78 -7.65 7.00
N VAL A 95 -4.62 -8.25 7.19
CA VAL A 95 -3.55 -7.72 8.02
C VAL A 95 -2.22 -7.82 7.27
N GLY A 96 -1.30 -6.93 7.58
CA GLY A 96 -0.03 -6.90 6.90
C GLY A 96 0.97 -5.96 7.52
N ALA A 97 1.94 -5.58 6.73
CA ALA A 97 2.96 -4.62 7.11
C ALA A 97 3.32 -3.72 5.93
N GLY A 98 3.82 -2.56 6.24
CA GLY A 98 4.27 -1.60 5.25
C GLY A 98 5.44 -0.79 5.74
N ALA A 99 6.11 -0.17 4.78
CA ALA A 99 7.17 0.78 5.02
C ALA A 99 7.14 1.87 3.97
N GLY A 100 7.62 3.02 4.33
CA GLY A 100 7.74 4.15 3.41
C GLY A 100 8.79 5.14 3.87
N PHE A 101 9.01 6.10 3.02
CA PHE A 101 9.91 7.21 3.29
C PHE A 101 9.30 8.50 2.75
N HIS A 102 9.70 9.61 3.35
CA HIS A 102 9.29 10.93 2.93
C HIS A 102 10.41 11.94 3.18
N THR A 103 10.68 12.77 2.20
CA THR A 103 11.68 13.86 2.29
C THR A 103 10.96 15.20 2.15
N TRP A 104 11.07 16.03 3.15
CA TRP A 104 10.48 17.36 3.20
C TRP A 104 11.55 18.41 3.06
N HIS A 105 11.29 19.40 2.21
CA HIS A 105 12.13 20.57 2.07
C HIS A 105 11.69 21.64 3.07
N LEU A 106 12.54 21.94 4.04
CA LEU A 106 12.26 22.98 5.02
C LEU A 106 12.66 24.36 4.47
N LYS A 107 11.70 25.29 4.46
CA LYS A 107 11.91 26.69 4.07
C LYS A 107 11.40 27.60 5.19
N ALA A 108 12.17 28.66 5.50
CA ALA A 108 11.72 29.75 6.33
C ALA A 108 11.88 31.04 5.55
N ALA A 109 10.79 31.78 5.30
CA ALA A 109 10.77 33.09 4.66
C ALA A 109 11.61 33.11 3.34
N ASP A 110 11.35 32.17 2.42
CA ASP A 110 12.07 32.00 1.14
C ASP A 110 13.53 31.53 1.24
N THR A 111 14.04 31.27 2.44
CA THR A 111 15.37 30.70 2.63
C THR A 111 15.28 29.20 2.84
N TYR A 112 16.12 28.46 2.10
CA TYR A 112 16.26 27.03 2.23
C TYR A 112 16.99 26.68 3.52
N LEU A 113 16.38 25.90 4.42
CA LEU A 113 16.99 25.52 5.70
C LEU A 113 17.58 24.12 5.72
N GLY A 114 17.09 23.22 4.84
CA GLY A 114 17.54 21.84 4.82
C GLY A 114 16.42 20.87 4.44
N TRP A 115 16.67 19.57 4.66
CA TRP A 115 15.73 18.48 4.43
C TRP A 115 15.41 17.79 5.75
N ASP A 116 14.15 17.44 5.94
CA ASP A 116 13.74 16.53 7.00
C ASP A 116 13.30 15.21 6.34
N ASP A 117 14.16 14.21 6.48
CA ASP A 117 13.92 12.87 5.95
C ASP A 117 13.28 12.02 7.05
N HIS A 118 12.22 11.31 6.75
CA HIS A 118 11.72 10.31 7.67
C HIS A 118 11.42 9.00 6.96
N ILE A 119 11.64 7.93 7.70
CA ILE A 119 11.30 6.56 7.32
C ILE A 119 10.27 6.07 8.32
N PHE A 120 9.22 5.43 7.84
CA PHE A 120 8.27 4.76 8.71
C PHE A 120 8.15 3.28 8.36
N VAL A 121 7.82 2.49 9.37
CA VAL A 121 7.45 1.09 9.23
C VAL A 121 6.23 0.83 10.08
N GLY A 122 5.36 -0.08 9.68
CA GLY A 122 4.15 -0.28 10.46
C GLY A 122 3.40 -1.55 10.13
N VAL A 123 2.40 -1.80 10.96
CA VAL A 123 1.40 -2.83 10.74
C VAL A 123 0.26 -2.22 9.93
N ALA A 124 -0.17 -2.93 8.90
CA ALA A 124 -1.30 -2.56 8.07
C ALA A 124 -2.52 -3.40 8.43
N GLY A 125 -3.67 -2.74 8.55
CA GLY A 125 -4.97 -3.39 8.44
C GLY A 125 -5.53 -3.15 7.04
N ARG A 126 -6.45 -3.98 6.57
CA ARG A 126 -7.18 -3.75 5.32
C ARG A 126 -8.60 -4.26 5.45
N VAL A 127 -9.57 -3.45 5.04
CA VAL A 127 -10.96 -3.86 4.91
C VAL A 127 -11.53 -3.23 3.65
N GLY A 128 -12.22 -4.03 2.86
CA GLY A 128 -12.74 -3.54 1.59
C GLY A 128 -13.83 -4.39 0.98
N VAL A 129 -14.33 -3.89 -0.11
CA VAL A 129 -15.27 -4.58 -0.99
C VAL A 129 -14.73 -4.57 -2.40
N GLU A 130 -14.97 -5.65 -3.12
CA GLU A 130 -14.58 -5.78 -4.51
C GLU A 130 -15.73 -6.28 -5.36
N TYR A 131 -15.72 -5.87 -6.62
CA TYR A 131 -16.58 -6.37 -7.66
C TYR A 131 -15.76 -7.00 -8.77
N ASN A 132 -15.91 -8.29 -8.94
CA ASN A 132 -15.30 -9.08 -10.00
C ASN A 132 -16.26 -9.16 -11.19
N PHE A 133 -15.90 -8.52 -12.31
CA PHE A 133 -16.70 -8.55 -13.52
C PHE A 133 -16.62 -9.94 -14.21
N TRP A 134 -17.54 -10.21 -15.12
CA TRP A 134 -17.53 -11.41 -15.99
C TRP A 134 -16.42 -11.40 -17.05
N PHE A 135 -15.82 -10.25 -17.29
CA PHE A 135 -14.61 -10.05 -18.08
C PHE A 135 -13.44 -9.74 -17.14
N PRO A 136 -12.18 -9.80 -17.62
CA PRO A 136 -11.02 -9.74 -16.74
C PRO A 136 -10.77 -8.34 -16.14
N LEU A 137 -11.74 -7.82 -15.40
CA LEU A 137 -11.67 -6.56 -14.65
C LEU A 137 -12.14 -6.79 -13.22
N GLN A 138 -11.48 -6.14 -12.29
CA GLN A 138 -11.84 -6.06 -10.87
C GLN A 138 -11.82 -4.59 -10.45
N LEU A 139 -12.84 -4.20 -9.71
CA LEU A 139 -12.88 -2.91 -9.00
C LEU A 139 -12.93 -3.18 -7.51
N SER A 140 -12.21 -2.41 -6.73
CA SER A 140 -12.33 -2.49 -5.27
C SER A 140 -12.26 -1.11 -4.63
N VAL A 141 -12.92 -1.01 -3.48
CA VAL A 141 -12.79 0.12 -2.56
C VAL A 141 -12.37 -0.44 -1.22
N ASP A 142 -11.31 0.06 -0.66
CA ASP A 142 -10.81 -0.39 0.63
C ASP A 142 -10.32 0.77 1.51
N TRP A 143 -10.28 0.49 2.80
CA TRP A 143 -9.62 1.29 3.81
C TRP A 143 -8.43 0.49 4.35
N ARG A 144 -7.24 1.08 4.28
CA ARG A 144 -5.97 0.45 4.64
C ARG A 144 -5.15 1.36 5.57
N PRO A 145 -5.47 1.38 6.87
CA PRO A 145 -4.65 2.08 7.85
C PRO A 145 -3.27 1.42 7.97
N LEU A 146 -2.22 2.24 8.08
CA LEU A 146 -0.86 1.83 8.40
C LEU A 146 -0.41 2.56 9.66
N ILE A 147 -0.05 1.81 10.70
CA ILE A 147 0.28 2.33 12.01
C ILE A 147 1.65 1.81 12.44
N GLY A 148 2.55 2.71 12.82
CA GLY A 148 3.87 2.32 13.28
C GLY A 148 4.78 3.50 13.59
N PRO A 149 5.99 3.20 14.09
CA PRO A 149 6.98 4.23 14.41
C PRO A 149 7.52 4.92 13.17
N GLN A 150 7.81 6.20 13.34
CA GLN A 150 8.52 7.04 12.38
C GLN A 150 9.89 7.43 12.93
N PHE A 151 10.87 7.42 12.05
CA PHE A 151 12.27 7.77 12.35
C PHE A 151 12.66 8.98 11.50
N TYR A 152 13.07 10.05 12.14
CA TYR A 152 13.40 11.32 11.50
C TYR A 152 14.90 11.54 11.42
N ASN A 153 15.37 12.15 10.34
CA ASN A 153 16.76 12.57 10.16
C ASN A 153 16.77 13.91 9.43
N PHE A 154 17.23 14.93 10.13
CA PHE A 154 17.37 16.27 9.56
C PHE A 154 18.74 16.43 8.91
N ARG A 155 18.76 16.97 7.68
CA ARG A 155 19.98 17.39 6.99
C ARG A 155 19.91 18.87 6.68
N ASP A 156 20.94 19.56 7.07
CA ASP A 156 21.10 20.96 6.79
C ASP A 156 21.51 21.21 5.30
N THR A 157 21.60 22.48 4.87
CA THR A 157 22.00 22.88 3.52
C THR A 157 23.39 22.42 3.11
N ASP A 158 24.26 22.17 4.09
CA ASP A 158 25.64 21.68 3.87
C ASP A 158 25.68 20.15 3.70
N GLY A 159 24.53 19.48 3.76
CA GLY A 159 24.42 18.03 3.65
C GLY A 159 24.88 17.26 4.90
N VAL A 160 25.14 17.98 5.98
CA VAL A 160 25.51 17.40 7.27
C VAL A 160 24.25 16.91 7.97
N SER A 161 24.25 15.65 8.37
CA SER A 161 23.15 15.10 9.16
C SER A 161 23.21 15.63 10.58
N HIS A 162 22.15 16.25 11.03
CA HIS A 162 21.95 16.67 12.39
C HIS A 162 20.79 15.92 13.01
N PRO A 163 20.77 15.79 14.37
CA PRO A 163 19.58 15.34 15.05
C PRO A 163 18.38 16.21 14.67
N SER A 164 17.31 15.58 14.18
CA SER A 164 16.08 16.31 13.86
C SER A 164 15.54 16.98 15.13
N PRO A 165 14.98 18.20 15.05
CA PRO A 165 14.20 18.76 16.15
C PRO A 165 13.07 17.84 16.62
N HIS A 166 12.70 16.87 15.81
CA HIS A 166 11.71 15.81 16.11
C HIS A 166 12.32 14.54 16.69
N GLU A 167 13.66 14.41 16.79
CA GLU A 167 14.40 13.20 17.11
C GLU A 167 14.12 12.61 18.51
N ASN A 168 13.60 13.39 19.43
CA ASN A 168 13.21 12.92 20.74
C ASN A 168 11.74 12.51 20.87
N LYS A 169 11.01 12.48 19.76
CA LYS A 169 9.63 12.01 19.73
C LYS A 169 9.54 10.80 18.81
N VAL A 170 9.28 9.65 19.41
CA VAL A 170 8.77 8.51 18.65
C VAL A 170 7.34 8.88 18.26
N ASP A 171 7.20 9.51 17.12
CA ASP A 171 5.89 9.77 16.55
C ASP A 171 5.41 8.48 15.89
N PHE A 172 4.13 8.18 16.05
CA PHE A 172 3.50 7.08 15.36
C PHE A 172 2.85 7.59 14.09
N ASN A 173 3.25 7.00 12.97
CA ASN A 173 2.52 7.17 11.73
C ASN A 173 1.15 6.52 11.89
N THR A 174 0.11 7.31 11.72
CA THR A 174 -1.28 6.87 11.70
C THR A 174 -1.88 7.05 10.30
N ASN A 175 -1.04 6.96 9.26
CA ASN A 175 -1.44 7.16 7.89
C ASN A 175 -2.60 6.22 7.53
N GLY A 176 -3.65 6.82 7.02
CA GLY A 176 -4.86 6.08 6.67
C GLY A 176 -5.76 5.69 7.84
N LEU A 177 -5.44 6.04 9.09
CA LEU A 177 -6.32 5.74 10.23
C LEU A 177 -7.70 6.42 10.09
N TYR A 178 -7.72 7.60 9.47
CA TYR A 178 -8.96 8.31 9.15
C TYR A 178 -9.37 8.02 7.69
N MET A 179 -9.94 8.99 7.01
CA MET A 179 -10.42 8.85 5.63
C MET A 179 -9.28 8.78 4.60
N GLY A 180 -8.06 9.19 4.95
CA GLY A 180 -6.91 9.21 4.04
C GLY A 180 -6.48 7.82 3.54
N GLY A 181 -6.83 6.75 4.26
CA GLY A 181 -6.53 5.38 3.85
C GLY A 181 -7.54 4.76 2.90
N VAL A 182 -8.63 5.45 2.57
CA VAL A 182 -9.62 4.95 1.61
C VAL A 182 -9.11 5.09 0.19
N SER A 183 -9.22 4.01 -0.58
CA SER A 183 -8.72 3.94 -1.95
C SER A 183 -9.67 3.18 -2.87
N LEU A 184 -9.64 3.57 -4.14
CA LEU A 184 -10.28 2.86 -5.24
C LEU A 184 -9.20 2.16 -6.06
N ALA A 185 -9.37 0.87 -6.33
CA ALA A 185 -8.47 0.15 -7.21
C ALA A 185 -9.18 -0.41 -8.44
N VAL A 186 -8.44 -0.41 -9.53
CA VAL A 186 -8.83 -0.99 -10.82
C VAL A 186 -7.76 -1.97 -11.23
N ARG A 187 -8.12 -3.25 -11.42
CA ARG A 187 -7.16 -4.32 -11.72
C ARG A 187 -7.64 -5.18 -12.88
N TYR A 188 -6.69 -5.63 -13.66
CA TYR A 188 -6.86 -6.66 -14.69
C TYR A 188 -6.59 -8.03 -14.09
N LYS A 189 -7.48 -9.00 -14.31
CA LYS A 189 -7.38 -10.40 -13.83
C LYS A 189 -6.84 -11.29 -14.93
N PHE A 190 -5.92 -12.18 -14.59
CA PHE A 190 -5.33 -13.14 -15.53
C PHE A 190 -4.99 -14.48 -14.87
#